data_dd472b1f0257fb5d863bbfbd5802436c
#
_entry.id   dd472b1f0257fb5d863bbfbd5802436c
#
_cell.length_a   1.000
_cell.length_b   1.000
_cell.length_c   1.000
_cell.angle_alpha   90.00
_cell.angle_beta   90.00
_cell.angle_gamma   90.00
#
_symmetry.space_group_name_H-M   'P 1'
#
loop_
_entity.id
_entity.type
_entity.pdbx_description
1 polymer ?
#
loop_
_entity_poly.entity_id
_entity_poly.type
_entity_poly.pdbx_seq_one_letter_code
_entity_poly.pdbx_strand_id
1 'polypeptide(L)'
;MNVLPELVKSNYHIHTNFSVCAAKNMTVPYIILQAKKAGLEKIALVDHDHDNWDELLEKTNYRKNEVQEINPDIDVIVGAELSAYGINKYGVDEDTNEQIDFRLYATNHYHLDFWEHPQNKTAPAYAEHTLQILKNLIVSGRADCIAHPFVGFYLRGILDDFTEVTRSISDNELADILELGVQHNVSWELNTKAIYADPIFAKRLWRIGRDVETTFVIGTDAHQIFEIEERKVIELKLATILS
;
A
#
# COMPACT_ATOMS: atom_id res chain seq x y z
N MET A 1 -17.49 -12.61 12.01
CA MET A 1 -17.40 -13.34 10.72
C MET A 1 -15.95 -13.39 10.27
N ASN A 2 -15.48 -14.48 9.65
CA ASN A 2 -14.15 -14.49 9.03
C ASN A 2 -14.23 -13.72 7.71
N VAL A 3 -13.63 -12.54 7.63
CA VAL A 3 -13.68 -11.65 6.46
C VAL A 3 -12.54 -11.90 5.46
N LEU A 4 -11.54 -12.72 5.84
CA LEU A 4 -10.37 -12.98 4.98
C LEU A 4 -10.75 -13.58 3.61
N PRO A 5 -11.67 -14.54 3.47
CA PRO A 5 -12.04 -15.09 2.18
C PRO A 5 -12.57 -14.07 1.17
N GLU A 6 -13.18 -13.00 1.64
CA GLU A 6 -13.66 -11.91 0.78
C GLU A 6 -12.52 -10.94 0.44
N LEU A 7 -11.67 -10.58 1.41
CA LEU A 7 -10.55 -9.68 1.18
C LEU A 7 -9.57 -10.21 0.12
N VAL A 8 -9.26 -11.51 0.15
CA VAL A 8 -8.29 -12.13 -0.78
C VAL A 8 -8.82 -12.31 -2.21
N LYS A 9 -10.06 -11.92 -2.49
CA LYS A 9 -10.58 -11.85 -3.87
C LYS A 9 -10.04 -10.67 -4.65
N SER A 10 -9.39 -9.72 -3.98
CA SER A 10 -8.86 -8.51 -4.58
C SER A 10 -7.37 -8.32 -4.26
N ASN A 11 -6.70 -7.57 -5.14
CA ASN A 11 -5.32 -7.12 -4.95
C ASN A 11 -5.22 -5.64 -5.35
N TYR A 12 -5.07 -4.76 -4.37
CA TYR A 12 -5.10 -3.31 -4.57
C TYR A 12 -3.71 -2.69 -4.78
N HIS A 13 -2.65 -3.52 -4.97
CA HIS A 13 -1.30 -3.02 -5.12
C HIS A 13 -0.49 -3.85 -6.13
N ILE A 14 -0.59 -3.46 -7.40
CA ILE A 14 0.13 -4.09 -8.52
C ILE A 14 0.73 -2.99 -9.38
N HIS A 15 2.05 -3.06 -9.60
CA HIS A 15 2.76 -2.15 -10.50
C HIS A 15 2.73 -2.67 -11.93
N THR A 16 2.71 -1.74 -12.89
CA THR A 16 2.89 -2.06 -14.31
C THR A 16 4.34 -1.80 -14.73
N ASN A 17 4.66 -2.13 -15.98
CA ASN A 17 5.98 -1.84 -16.57
C ASN A 17 6.29 -0.34 -16.74
N PHE A 18 5.42 0.56 -16.28
CA PHE A 18 5.70 1.99 -16.17
C PHE A 18 6.40 2.38 -14.86
N SER A 19 6.32 1.55 -13.82
CA SER A 19 7.21 1.67 -12.67
C SER A 19 8.59 1.15 -13.02
N VAL A 20 9.63 1.97 -12.79
CA VAL A 20 11.03 1.65 -13.16
C VAL A 20 11.52 0.35 -12.50
N CYS A 21 11.06 0.07 -11.28
CA CYS A 21 11.41 -1.14 -10.52
C CYS A 21 10.61 -2.39 -10.95
N ALA A 22 9.57 -2.25 -11.77
CA ALA A 22 8.78 -3.39 -12.22
C ALA A 22 9.40 -4.08 -13.46
N ALA A 23 9.15 -5.37 -13.59
CA ALA A 23 9.62 -6.14 -14.73
C ALA A 23 8.93 -5.70 -16.03
N LYS A 24 9.66 -5.74 -17.15
CA LYS A 24 9.15 -5.30 -18.46
C LYS A 24 7.89 -6.04 -18.92
N ASN A 25 7.66 -7.25 -18.44
CA ASN A 25 6.47 -8.04 -18.76
C ASN A 25 5.26 -7.74 -17.84
N MET A 26 5.37 -6.78 -16.93
CA MET A 26 4.25 -6.28 -16.12
C MET A 26 3.33 -5.38 -16.97
N THR A 27 2.89 -5.90 -18.13
CA THR A 27 1.94 -5.20 -19.00
C THR A 27 0.50 -5.46 -18.57
N VAL A 28 -0.40 -4.52 -18.83
CA VAL A 28 -1.82 -4.62 -18.42
C VAL A 28 -2.46 -5.95 -18.85
N PRO A 29 -2.30 -6.42 -20.12
CA PRO A 29 -2.87 -7.71 -20.53
C PRO A 29 -2.33 -8.91 -19.74
N TYR A 30 -1.02 -8.92 -19.44
CA TYR A 30 -0.41 -10.02 -18.70
C TYR A 30 -0.83 -10.02 -17.23
N ILE A 31 -0.93 -8.84 -16.62
CA ILE A 31 -1.42 -8.69 -15.23
C ILE A 31 -2.86 -9.20 -15.13
N ILE A 32 -3.76 -8.77 -16.04
CA ILE A 32 -5.15 -9.23 -16.06
C ILE A 32 -5.23 -10.75 -16.24
N LEU A 33 -4.45 -11.30 -17.16
CA LEU A 33 -4.41 -12.75 -17.37
C LEU A 33 -3.97 -13.51 -16.11
N GLN A 34 -2.93 -13.01 -15.43
CA GLN A 34 -2.43 -13.62 -14.19
C GLN A 34 -3.42 -13.46 -13.04
N ALA A 35 -4.03 -12.28 -12.87
CA ALA A 35 -5.05 -12.03 -11.86
C ALA A 35 -6.24 -13.00 -11.98
N LYS A 36 -6.71 -13.24 -13.23
CA LYS A 36 -7.76 -14.25 -13.49
C LYS A 36 -7.31 -15.65 -13.13
N LYS A 37 -6.08 -16.06 -13.48
CA LYS A 37 -5.52 -17.36 -13.10
C LYS A 37 -5.39 -17.51 -11.59
N ALA A 38 -5.03 -16.42 -10.90
CA ALA A 38 -4.93 -16.35 -9.45
C ALA A 38 -6.32 -16.41 -8.75
N GLY A 39 -7.41 -16.29 -9.51
CA GLY A 39 -8.78 -16.29 -9.00
C GLY A 39 -9.19 -14.96 -8.35
N LEU A 40 -8.54 -13.87 -8.75
CA LEU A 40 -8.90 -12.52 -8.31
C LEU A 40 -10.11 -12.02 -9.09
N GLU A 41 -11.00 -11.32 -8.37
CA GLU A 41 -12.21 -10.71 -8.92
C GLU A 41 -12.02 -9.20 -9.15
N LYS A 42 -11.04 -8.60 -8.43
CA LYS A 42 -10.73 -7.17 -8.49
C LYS A 42 -9.24 -6.90 -8.31
N ILE A 43 -8.70 -5.96 -9.09
CA ILE A 43 -7.30 -5.50 -8.94
C ILE A 43 -7.21 -3.98 -9.05
N ALA A 44 -6.13 -3.40 -8.47
CA ALA A 44 -5.75 -2.02 -8.75
C ALA A 44 -4.33 -1.97 -9.33
N LEU A 45 -4.18 -1.24 -10.42
CA LEU A 45 -2.90 -0.91 -11.05
C LEU A 45 -2.45 0.44 -10.52
N VAL A 46 -1.31 0.46 -9.81
CA VAL A 46 -0.85 1.64 -9.07
C VAL A 46 0.66 1.80 -9.25
N ASP A 47 1.08 2.55 -10.27
CA ASP A 47 2.49 2.83 -10.49
C ASP A 47 2.96 3.98 -9.59
N HIS A 48 4.27 4.02 -9.32
CA HIS A 48 4.87 5.06 -8.50
C HIS A 48 4.76 6.45 -9.13
N ASP A 49 4.49 7.46 -8.30
CA ASP A 49 4.51 8.88 -8.69
C ASP A 49 5.96 9.38 -8.90
N HIS A 50 6.90 8.92 -8.09
CA HIS A 50 8.28 9.41 -8.07
C HIS A 50 9.14 8.97 -9.26
N ASP A 51 8.69 7.99 -10.03
CA ASP A 51 9.40 7.56 -11.25
C ASP A 51 9.33 8.61 -12.37
N ASN A 52 8.25 9.38 -12.41
CA ASN A 52 8.08 10.46 -13.38
C ASN A 52 6.85 11.34 -13.05
N TRP A 53 7.00 12.28 -12.15
CA TRP A 53 5.90 13.09 -11.62
C TRP A 53 5.16 13.87 -12.69
N ASP A 54 5.88 14.43 -13.67
CA ASP A 54 5.28 15.25 -14.74
C ASP A 54 4.43 14.43 -15.73
N GLU A 55 4.68 13.10 -15.81
CA GLU A 55 3.97 12.20 -16.74
C GLU A 55 2.93 11.31 -16.02
N LEU A 56 2.77 11.44 -14.71
CA LEU A 56 1.93 10.54 -13.91
C LEU A 56 0.49 10.45 -14.47
N LEU A 57 -0.14 11.59 -14.74
CA LEU A 57 -1.50 11.63 -15.27
C LEU A 57 -1.59 11.06 -16.69
N GLU A 58 -0.61 11.36 -17.53
CA GLU A 58 -0.56 10.82 -18.89
C GLU A 58 -0.46 9.29 -18.87
N LYS A 59 0.46 8.74 -18.06
CA LYS A 59 0.67 7.31 -17.88
C LYS A 59 -0.56 6.63 -17.26
N THR A 60 -1.19 7.26 -16.29
CA THR A 60 -2.42 6.75 -15.66
C THR A 60 -3.57 6.71 -16.67
N ASN A 61 -3.76 7.76 -17.45
CA ASN A 61 -4.79 7.81 -18.50
C ASN A 61 -4.52 6.82 -19.62
N TYR A 62 -3.27 6.64 -20.01
CA TYR A 62 -2.89 5.60 -20.99
C TYR A 62 -3.34 4.21 -20.53
N ARG A 63 -3.09 3.84 -19.25
CA ARG A 63 -3.53 2.55 -18.70
C ARG A 63 -5.05 2.43 -18.60
N LYS A 64 -5.76 3.51 -18.24
CA LYS A 64 -7.22 3.51 -18.26
C LYS A 64 -7.77 3.15 -19.64
N ASN A 65 -7.17 3.71 -20.68
CA ASN A 65 -7.53 3.39 -22.06
C ASN A 65 -7.22 1.92 -22.42
N GLU A 66 -6.03 1.40 -22.06
CA GLU A 66 -5.71 -0.02 -22.27
C GLU A 66 -6.72 -0.94 -21.58
N VAL A 67 -7.09 -0.67 -20.32
CA VAL A 67 -8.09 -1.46 -19.61
C VAL A 67 -9.45 -1.39 -20.27
N GLN A 68 -9.87 -0.21 -20.75
CA GLN A 68 -11.13 -0.04 -21.49
C GLN A 68 -11.13 -0.82 -22.81
N GLU A 69 -10.03 -0.81 -23.57
CA GLU A 69 -9.90 -1.55 -24.83
C GLU A 69 -9.92 -3.07 -24.60
N ILE A 70 -9.28 -3.56 -23.52
CA ILE A 70 -9.28 -4.98 -23.16
C ILE A 70 -10.66 -5.42 -22.69
N ASN A 71 -11.41 -4.54 -22.01
CA ASN A 71 -12.73 -4.80 -21.44
C ASN A 71 -12.77 -6.12 -20.64
N PRO A 72 -11.97 -6.24 -19.56
CA PRO A 72 -11.83 -7.50 -18.82
C PRO A 72 -13.12 -7.85 -18.06
N ASP A 73 -13.28 -9.14 -17.76
CA ASP A 73 -14.37 -9.71 -16.95
C ASP A 73 -14.08 -9.68 -15.42
N ILE A 74 -13.01 -9.00 -15.00
CA ILE A 74 -12.69 -8.66 -13.60
C ILE A 74 -12.66 -7.14 -13.42
N ASP A 75 -12.91 -6.68 -12.23
CA ASP A 75 -12.82 -5.24 -11.92
C ASP A 75 -11.35 -4.79 -11.92
N VAL A 76 -11.03 -3.78 -12.74
CA VAL A 76 -9.70 -3.17 -12.78
C VAL A 76 -9.81 -1.68 -12.47
N ILE A 77 -9.22 -1.28 -11.35
CA ILE A 77 -9.03 0.12 -10.98
C ILE A 77 -7.66 0.56 -11.50
N VAL A 78 -7.57 1.78 -12.01
CA VAL A 78 -6.28 2.40 -12.35
C VAL A 78 -6.10 3.63 -11.48
N GLY A 79 -5.08 3.59 -10.63
CA GLY A 79 -4.71 4.64 -9.71
C GLY A 79 -3.22 4.91 -9.74
N ALA A 80 -2.67 5.36 -8.61
CA ALA A 80 -1.24 5.54 -8.42
C ALA A 80 -0.82 5.26 -6.97
N GLU A 81 0.40 4.75 -6.79
CA GLU A 81 1.07 4.77 -5.50
C GLU A 81 1.79 6.10 -5.35
N LEU A 82 1.23 6.93 -4.46
CA LEU A 82 1.63 8.31 -4.24
C LEU A 82 2.52 8.43 -3.00
N SER A 83 3.46 9.35 -3.03
CA SER A 83 4.44 9.56 -1.97
C SER A 83 3.98 10.62 -0.97
N ALA A 84 3.81 10.24 0.32
CA ALA A 84 3.84 11.17 1.43
C ALA A 84 5.23 11.09 2.08
N TYR A 85 6.18 11.84 1.50
CA TYR A 85 7.61 11.69 1.79
C TYR A 85 8.10 12.48 3.01
N GLY A 86 7.20 13.13 3.71
CA GLY A 86 7.47 13.87 4.94
C GLY A 86 6.20 14.50 5.51
N ILE A 87 6.33 15.20 6.63
CA ILE A 87 5.21 15.85 7.30
C ILE A 87 4.66 16.98 6.41
N ASN A 88 3.42 16.83 5.93
CA ASN A 88 2.79 17.71 4.93
C ASN A 88 3.58 17.84 3.62
N LYS A 89 4.33 16.82 3.22
CA LYS A 89 5.07 16.77 1.96
C LYS A 89 4.57 15.63 1.10
N TYR A 90 4.09 15.96 -0.08
CA TYR A 90 3.44 15.04 -1.00
C TYR A 90 4.12 15.09 -2.37
N GLY A 91 4.18 13.95 -3.07
CA GLY A 91 4.81 13.83 -4.38
C GLY A 91 4.06 14.56 -5.49
N VAL A 92 2.75 14.77 -5.32
CA VAL A 92 1.90 15.47 -6.30
C VAL A 92 1.17 16.64 -5.63
N ASP A 93 0.81 17.65 -6.41
CA ASP A 93 -0.05 18.73 -5.96
C ASP A 93 -1.51 18.26 -5.77
N GLU A 94 -2.39 19.15 -5.32
CA GLU A 94 -3.79 18.81 -5.03
C GLU A 94 -4.57 18.55 -6.30
N ASP A 95 -4.38 19.39 -7.32
CA ASP A 95 -5.07 19.27 -8.62
C ASP A 95 -4.75 17.93 -9.30
N THR A 96 -3.49 17.48 -9.24
CA THR A 96 -3.08 16.15 -9.73
C THR A 96 -3.66 15.04 -8.89
N ASN A 97 -3.64 15.19 -7.55
CA ASN A 97 -4.19 14.21 -6.63
C ASN A 97 -5.69 13.94 -6.88
N GLU A 98 -6.47 14.98 -7.12
CA GLU A 98 -7.93 14.88 -7.38
C GLU A 98 -8.25 14.17 -8.70
N GLN A 99 -7.32 14.13 -9.65
CA GLN A 99 -7.51 13.47 -10.95
C GLN A 99 -7.17 11.98 -10.92
N ILE A 100 -6.62 11.46 -9.81
CA ILE A 100 -6.31 10.04 -9.62
C ILE A 100 -7.53 9.33 -9.00
N ASP A 101 -8.03 8.28 -9.67
CA ASP A 101 -9.25 7.56 -9.25
C ASP A 101 -9.06 6.71 -8.00
N PHE A 102 -7.83 6.22 -7.74
CA PHE A 102 -7.47 5.49 -6.53
C PHE A 102 -6.08 5.91 -6.06
N ARG A 103 -6.05 6.55 -4.90
CA ARG A 103 -4.88 7.18 -4.31
C ARG A 103 -4.34 6.31 -3.18
N LEU A 104 -3.41 5.42 -3.55
CA LEU A 104 -2.69 4.56 -2.61
C LEU A 104 -1.44 5.31 -2.13
N TYR A 105 -1.37 5.69 -0.86
CA TYR A 105 -0.27 6.51 -0.34
C TYR A 105 0.75 5.70 0.45
N ALA A 106 2.01 5.75 0.03
CA ALA A 106 3.16 5.28 0.81
C ALA A 106 3.67 6.38 1.75
N THR A 107 4.02 6.01 2.99
CA THR A 107 4.51 6.92 4.03
C THR A 107 5.88 6.55 4.58
N ASN A 108 6.55 5.53 4.01
CA ASN A 108 7.69 4.87 4.64
C ASN A 108 8.82 4.44 3.67
N HIS A 109 8.89 5.01 2.46
CA HIS A 109 9.95 4.72 1.50
C HIS A 109 11.29 5.39 1.86
N TYR A 110 11.73 5.27 3.10
CA TYR A 110 12.94 5.89 3.65
C TYR A 110 14.27 5.51 2.93
N HIS A 111 14.23 4.60 1.97
CA HIS A 111 15.36 4.26 1.12
C HIS A 111 15.57 5.23 -0.05
N LEU A 112 14.58 6.10 -0.32
CA LEU A 112 14.65 7.09 -1.39
C LEU A 112 15.29 8.38 -0.87
N ASP A 113 16.25 8.94 -1.60
CA ASP A 113 17.08 10.08 -1.19
C ASP A 113 16.27 11.35 -0.84
N PHE A 114 15.11 11.54 -1.48
CA PHE A 114 14.24 12.70 -1.23
C PHE A 114 13.32 12.54 -0.03
N TRP A 115 13.27 11.33 0.58
CA TRP A 115 12.40 11.07 1.71
C TRP A 115 12.89 11.77 2.98
N GLU A 116 11.99 12.46 3.68
CA GLU A 116 12.34 13.13 4.93
C GLU A 116 12.64 12.09 6.03
N HIS A 117 13.75 12.28 6.71
CA HIS A 117 14.12 11.46 7.86
C HIS A 117 13.93 12.24 9.16
N PRO A 118 13.59 11.57 10.28
CA PRO A 118 13.64 12.20 11.58
C PRO A 118 15.07 12.62 11.93
N GLN A 119 15.21 13.63 12.77
CA GLN A 119 16.53 14.14 13.20
C GLN A 119 17.38 13.04 13.85
N ASN A 120 16.75 12.20 14.68
CA ASN A 120 17.39 11.04 15.30
C ASN A 120 17.04 9.79 14.50
N LYS A 121 18.04 9.06 14.01
CA LYS A 121 17.85 7.82 13.24
C LYS A 121 17.69 6.60 14.14
N THR A 122 16.70 6.63 15.04
CA THR A 122 16.33 5.54 15.95
C THR A 122 14.95 4.99 15.64
N ALA A 123 14.70 3.74 15.99
CA ALA A 123 13.39 3.11 15.73
C ALA A 123 12.21 3.90 16.35
N PRO A 124 12.25 4.39 17.59
CA PRO A 124 11.18 5.23 18.14
C PRO A 124 10.98 6.53 17.35
N ALA A 125 12.06 7.17 16.88
CA ALA A 125 11.94 8.41 16.10
C ALA A 125 11.31 8.17 14.72
N TYR A 126 11.62 7.06 14.06
CA TYR A 126 10.95 6.66 12.81
C TYR A 126 9.48 6.31 13.04
N ALA A 127 9.15 5.62 14.16
CA ALA A 127 7.77 5.33 14.53
C ALA A 127 6.95 6.61 14.70
N GLU A 128 7.46 7.55 15.50
CA GLU A 128 6.82 8.86 15.72
C GLU A 128 6.68 9.65 14.41
N HIS A 129 7.75 9.72 13.61
CA HIS A 129 7.73 10.44 12.33
C HIS A 129 6.70 9.86 11.36
N THR A 130 6.62 8.53 11.24
CA THR A 130 5.62 7.85 10.40
C THR A 130 4.20 8.14 10.90
N LEU A 131 3.96 8.10 12.21
CA LEU A 131 2.64 8.45 12.79
C LEU A 131 2.26 9.91 12.49
N GLN A 132 3.21 10.84 12.54
CA GLN A 132 2.96 12.24 12.19
C GLN A 132 2.64 12.42 10.71
N ILE A 133 3.37 11.76 9.80
CA ILE A 133 3.06 11.76 8.36
C ILE A 133 1.65 11.21 8.13
N LEU A 134 1.33 10.05 8.68
CA LEU A 134 0.02 9.41 8.55
C LEU A 134 -1.11 10.30 9.05
N LYS A 135 -0.97 10.89 10.23
CA LYS A 135 -1.97 11.79 10.79
C LYS A 135 -2.27 12.98 9.87
N ASN A 136 -1.23 13.62 9.35
CA ASN A 136 -1.41 14.76 8.43
C ASN A 136 -2.01 14.32 7.10
N LEU A 137 -1.55 13.20 6.54
CA LEU A 137 -2.06 12.65 5.29
C LEU A 137 -3.55 12.29 5.40
N ILE A 138 -3.97 11.61 6.46
CA ILE A 138 -5.36 11.21 6.67
C ILE A 138 -6.27 12.45 6.78
N VAL A 139 -5.87 13.42 7.63
CA VAL A 139 -6.64 14.65 7.84
C VAL A 139 -6.72 15.52 6.59
N SER A 140 -5.72 15.47 5.70
CA SER A 140 -5.72 16.22 4.44
C SER A 140 -6.78 15.71 3.43
N GLY A 141 -7.31 14.50 3.61
CA GLY A 141 -8.26 13.89 2.67
C GLY A 141 -7.66 13.44 1.33
N ARG A 142 -6.32 13.40 1.23
CA ARG A 142 -5.63 13.05 -0.02
C ARG A 142 -5.63 11.55 -0.31
N ALA A 143 -5.66 10.69 0.71
CA ALA A 143 -5.52 9.25 0.55
C ALA A 143 -6.84 8.51 0.57
N ASP A 144 -7.00 7.52 -0.33
CA ASP A 144 -8.06 6.50 -0.26
C ASP A 144 -7.58 5.27 0.51
N CYS A 145 -6.28 4.97 0.42
CA CYS A 145 -5.68 3.82 1.07
C CYS A 145 -4.22 4.11 1.47
N ILE A 146 -3.78 3.52 2.58
CA ILE A 146 -2.38 3.58 3.04
C ILE A 146 -1.67 2.29 2.62
N ALA A 147 -0.59 2.43 1.84
CA ALA A 147 0.26 1.34 1.36
C ALA A 147 1.15 0.80 2.48
N HIS A 148 1.32 -0.54 2.56
CA HIS A 148 2.26 -1.24 3.47
C HIS A 148 2.56 -0.47 4.78
N PRO A 149 1.52 -0.15 5.60
CA PRO A 149 1.63 0.77 6.72
C PRO A 149 2.66 0.32 7.75
N PHE A 150 3.46 1.25 8.25
CA PHE A 150 4.45 1.07 9.33
C PHE A 150 5.62 0.12 9.02
N VAL A 151 5.70 -0.46 7.86
CA VAL A 151 6.73 -1.44 7.58
C VAL A 151 8.11 -0.81 7.52
N GLY A 152 8.97 -1.29 8.41
CA GLY A 152 10.33 -0.77 8.55
C GLY A 152 11.38 -1.41 7.62
N PHE A 153 11.03 -2.33 6.72
CA PHE A 153 12.03 -3.03 5.92
C PHE A 153 12.81 -2.10 4.96
N TYR A 154 12.27 -0.93 4.63
CA TYR A 154 12.99 0.13 3.91
C TYR A 154 14.06 0.85 4.75
N LEU A 155 14.11 0.56 6.06
CA LEU A 155 15.14 1.05 6.99
C LEU A 155 16.29 0.03 7.18
N ARG A 156 16.33 -1.06 6.40
CA ARG A 156 17.47 -1.97 6.36
C ARG A 156 18.73 -1.21 5.95
N GLY A 157 19.79 -1.32 6.75
CA GLY A 157 21.02 -0.54 6.57
C GLY A 157 21.05 0.79 7.35
N ILE A 158 19.93 1.21 7.92
CA ILE A 158 19.85 2.34 8.87
C ILE A 158 19.66 1.79 10.29
N LEU A 159 18.80 0.81 10.45
CA LEU A 159 18.51 0.11 11.72
C LEU A 159 18.97 -1.35 11.63
N ASP A 160 19.56 -1.86 12.71
CA ASP A 160 19.96 -3.28 12.82
C ASP A 160 18.74 -4.21 12.80
N ASP A 161 17.67 -3.80 13.49
CA ASP A 161 16.37 -4.49 13.48
C ASP A 161 15.25 -3.50 13.13
N PHE A 162 14.78 -3.54 11.90
CA PHE A 162 13.72 -2.64 11.42
C PHE A 162 12.36 -2.90 12.10
N THR A 163 12.14 -4.08 12.71
CA THR A 163 10.89 -4.39 13.41
C THR A 163 10.78 -3.65 14.75
N GLU A 164 11.86 -3.03 15.23
CA GLU A 164 11.79 -2.13 16.39
C GLU A 164 10.93 -0.90 16.14
N VAL A 165 10.76 -0.47 14.89
CA VAL A 165 9.88 0.64 14.54
C VAL A 165 8.45 0.33 14.93
N THR A 166 7.94 -0.81 14.51
CA THR A 166 6.57 -1.24 14.81
C THR A 166 6.37 -1.59 16.28
N ARG A 167 7.41 -2.11 16.96
CA ARG A 167 7.41 -2.33 18.42
C ARG A 167 7.40 -1.04 19.24
N SER A 168 7.92 0.05 18.66
CA SER A 168 7.92 1.38 19.31
C SER A 168 6.56 2.07 19.28
N ILE A 169 5.60 1.60 18.47
CA ILE A 169 4.23 2.11 18.42
C ILE A 169 3.42 1.36 19.47
N SER A 170 2.82 2.06 20.42
CA SER A 170 1.91 1.46 21.42
C SER A 170 0.59 1.01 20.78
N ASP A 171 -0.16 0.12 21.46
CA ASP A 171 -1.48 -0.31 21.00
C ASP A 171 -2.47 0.86 20.94
N ASN A 172 -2.36 1.85 21.87
CA ASN A 172 -3.21 3.04 21.85
C ASN A 172 -2.90 3.93 20.65
N GLU A 173 -1.63 4.23 20.36
CA GLU A 173 -1.25 5.03 19.20
C GLU A 173 -1.68 4.37 17.88
N LEU A 174 -1.57 3.03 17.82
CA LEU A 174 -2.04 2.27 16.66
C LEU A 174 -3.57 2.33 16.54
N ALA A 175 -4.32 2.19 17.64
CA ALA A 175 -5.76 2.33 17.64
C ALA A 175 -6.19 3.74 17.22
N ASP A 176 -5.59 4.78 17.80
CA ASP A 176 -5.91 6.18 17.51
C ASP A 176 -5.73 6.52 16.03
N ILE A 177 -4.64 6.06 15.40
CA ILE A 177 -4.40 6.34 13.98
C ILE A 177 -5.32 5.53 13.06
N LEU A 178 -5.68 4.30 13.43
CA LEU A 178 -6.64 3.50 12.69
C LEU A 178 -8.06 4.06 12.79
N GLU A 179 -8.49 4.50 13.98
CA GLU A 179 -9.76 5.19 14.18
C GLU A 179 -9.84 6.49 13.38
N LEU A 180 -8.73 7.25 13.31
CA LEU A 180 -8.65 8.44 12.46
C LEU A 180 -8.87 8.07 10.99
N GLY A 181 -8.29 6.97 10.51
CA GLY A 181 -8.54 6.43 9.18
C GLY A 181 -10.02 6.10 8.96
N VAL A 182 -10.68 5.46 9.92
CA VAL A 182 -12.13 5.18 9.85
C VAL A 182 -12.94 6.46 9.73
N GLN A 183 -12.64 7.47 10.55
CA GLN A 183 -13.34 8.78 10.53
C GLN A 183 -13.21 9.52 9.19
N HIS A 184 -12.10 9.31 8.48
CA HIS A 184 -11.81 9.92 7.18
C HIS A 184 -12.04 9.00 5.97
N ASN A 185 -12.63 7.80 6.17
CA ASN A 185 -12.87 6.78 5.13
C ASN A 185 -11.59 6.32 4.41
N VAL A 186 -10.44 6.29 5.10
CA VAL A 186 -9.17 5.81 4.57
C VAL A 186 -9.03 4.32 4.88
N SER A 187 -8.76 3.52 3.85
CA SER A 187 -8.49 2.09 3.97
C SER A 187 -7.02 1.83 4.30
N TRP A 188 -6.72 0.64 4.80
CA TRP A 188 -5.36 0.22 5.16
C TRP A 188 -4.98 -1.06 4.44
N GLU A 189 -3.83 -1.06 3.81
CA GLU A 189 -3.34 -2.23 3.10
C GLU A 189 -2.82 -3.29 4.07
N LEU A 190 -3.32 -4.50 3.95
CA LEU A 190 -2.67 -5.72 4.42
C LEU A 190 -1.71 -6.18 3.31
N ASN A 191 -0.55 -5.56 3.26
CA ASN A 191 0.47 -5.85 2.27
C ASN A 191 1.14 -7.18 2.60
N THR A 192 1.16 -8.12 1.65
CA THR A 192 1.68 -9.47 1.91
C THR A 192 3.17 -9.48 2.22
N LYS A 193 3.99 -8.66 1.54
CA LYS A 193 5.43 -8.54 1.80
C LYS A 193 5.68 -8.00 3.21
N ALA A 194 4.89 -7.00 3.61
CA ALA A 194 4.94 -6.39 4.94
C ALA A 194 4.58 -7.39 6.05
N ILE A 195 3.48 -8.12 5.85
CA ILE A 195 2.99 -9.13 6.80
C ILE A 195 4.04 -10.23 7.01
N TYR A 196 4.71 -10.67 5.94
CA TYR A 196 5.76 -11.68 6.05
C TYR A 196 7.04 -11.14 6.68
N ALA A 197 7.33 -9.86 6.51
CA ALA A 197 8.51 -9.21 7.09
C ALA A 197 8.38 -8.98 8.61
N ASP A 198 7.16 -8.70 9.09
CA ASP A 198 6.86 -8.49 10.52
C ASP A 198 5.50 -9.11 10.89
N PRO A 199 5.45 -10.45 11.04
CA PRO A 199 4.19 -11.15 11.35
C PRO A 199 3.63 -10.83 12.75
N ILE A 200 4.49 -10.41 13.69
CA ILE A 200 4.05 -10.01 15.03
C ILE A 200 3.25 -8.71 14.96
N PHE A 201 3.77 -7.74 14.24
CA PHE A 201 3.05 -6.49 14.01
C PHE A 201 1.80 -6.70 13.17
N ALA A 202 1.87 -7.52 12.12
CA ALA A 202 0.73 -7.83 11.27
C ALA A 202 -0.47 -8.38 12.08
N LYS A 203 -0.21 -9.33 12.99
CA LYS A 203 -1.24 -9.86 13.89
C LYS A 203 -1.82 -8.78 14.81
N ARG A 204 -0.96 -7.89 15.32
CA ARG A 204 -1.37 -6.78 16.18
C ARG A 204 -2.21 -5.75 15.43
N LEU A 205 -1.77 -5.35 14.24
CA LEU A 205 -2.49 -4.45 13.33
C LEU A 205 -3.88 -5.01 12.99
N TRP A 206 -3.95 -6.28 12.62
CA TRP A 206 -5.20 -6.97 12.31
C TRP A 206 -6.17 -6.99 13.49
N ARG A 207 -5.68 -7.36 14.69
CA ARG A 207 -6.49 -7.42 15.90
C ARG A 207 -7.08 -6.05 16.25
N ILE A 208 -6.22 -5.04 16.38
CA ILE A 208 -6.62 -3.69 16.77
C ILE A 208 -7.53 -3.08 15.68
N GLY A 209 -7.18 -3.23 14.41
CA GLY A 209 -7.98 -2.68 13.32
C GLY A 209 -9.38 -3.29 13.25
N ARG A 210 -9.56 -4.55 13.62
CA ARG A 210 -10.89 -5.15 13.73
C ARG A 210 -11.67 -4.60 14.92
N ASP A 211 -11.01 -4.32 16.03
CA ASP A 211 -11.65 -3.77 17.22
C ASP A 211 -12.18 -2.34 16.97
N VAL A 212 -11.49 -1.56 16.11
CA VAL A 212 -11.88 -0.20 15.70
C VAL A 212 -12.60 -0.13 14.35
N GLU A 213 -13.00 -1.27 13.79
CA GLU A 213 -13.75 -1.38 12.53
C GLU A 213 -13.02 -0.81 11.29
N THR A 214 -11.69 -0.91 11.26
CA THR A 214 -10.86 -0.48 10.14
C THR A 214 -11.21 -1.22 8.85
N THR A 215 -11.31 -0.49 7.75
CA THR A 215 -11.41 -1.07 6.41
C THR A 215 -10.05 -1.52 5.94
N PHE A 216 -9.86 -2.82 5.74
CA PHE A 216 -8.65 -3.40 5.17
C PHE A 216 -8.84 -3.80 3.72
N VAL A 217 -7.76 -3.69 2.94
CA VAL A 217 -7.63 -4.23 1.58
C VAL A 217 -6.37 -5.09 1.49
N ILE A 218 -6.32 -6.03 0.54
CA ILE A 218 -5.10 -6.81 0.28
C ILE A 218 -4.29 -6.15 -0.81
N GLY A 219 -2.96 -6.11 -0.64
CA GLY A 219 -2.01 -5.76 -1.67
C GLY A 219 -0.79 -6.67 -1.65
N THR A 220 -0.23 -6.95 -2.82
CA THR A 220 1.00 -7.75 -2.93
C THR A 220 2.22 -6.90 -3.26
N ASP A 221 2.00 -5.63 -3.65
CA ASP A 221 3.07 -4.75 -4.13
C ASP A 221 3.88 -5.45 -5.24
N ALA A 222 3.12 -6.04 -6.19
CA ALA A 222 3.67 -6.92 -7.22
C ALA A 222 4.43 -6.12 -8.27
N HIS A 223 5.71 -6.43 -8.44
CA HIS A 223 6.61 -5.89 -9.47
C HIS A 223 6.98 -6.95 -10.52
N GLN A 224 6.55 -8.19 -10.30
CA GLN A 224 6.75 -9.32 -11.20
C GLN A 224 5.47 -10.17 -11.28
N ILE A 225 5.22 -10.79 -12.43
CA ILE A 225 3.99 -11.56 -12.67
C ILE A 225 3.74 -12.65 -11.62
N PHE A 226 4.79 -13.33 -11.16
CA PHE A 226 4.66 -14.38 -10.16
C PHE A 226 4.31 -13.87 -8.74
N GLU A 227 4.47 -12.56 -8.48
CA GLU A 227 4.08 -11.95 -7.20
C GLU A 227 2.57 -11.69 -7.12
N ILE A 228 1.84 -11.83 -8.23
CA ILE A 228 0.38 -11.91 -8.24
C ILE A 228 -0.01 -13.33 -7.86
N GLU A 229 0.07 -13.62 -6.55
CA GLU A 229 -0.15 -14.95 -5.99
C GLU A 229 -1.61 -15.41 -6.08
N GLU A 230 -1.81 -16.73 -6.13
CA GLU A 230 -3.16 -17.31 -6.06
C GLU A 230 -3.84 -16.93 -4.74
N ARG A 231 -5.12 -16.49 -4.81
CA ARG A 231 -5.89 -16.06 -3.63
C ARG A 231 -5.92 -17.10 -2.51
N LYS A 232 -6.00 -18.40 -2.84
CA LYS A 232 -5.99 -19.48 -1.86
C LYS A 232 -4.67 -19.60 -1.09
N VAL A 233 -3.55 -19.29 -1.75
CA VAL A 233 -2.22 -19.27 -1.13
C VAL A 233 -2.13 -18.10 -0.15
N ILE A 234 -2.56 -16.91 -0.59
CA ILE A 234 -2.61 -15.72 0.26
C ILE A 234 -3.54 -15.97 1.46
N GLU A 235 -4.75 -16.50 1.23
CA GLU A 235 -5.72 -16.80 2.28
C GLU A 235 -5.13 -17.71 3.36
N LEU A 236 -4.47 -18.81 2.95
CA LEU A 236 -3.86 -19.77 3.89
C LEU A 236 -2.73 -19.12 4.71
N LYS A 237 -1.86 -18.35 4.05
CA LYS A 237 -0.76 -17.64 4.71
C LYS A 237 -1.29 -16.61 5.71
N LEU A 238 -2.25 -15.78 5.30
CA LEU A 238 -2.85 -14.77 6.17
C LEU A 238 -3.61 -15.40 7.34
N ALA A 239 -4.39 -16.45 7.11
CA ALA A 239 -5.07 -17.17 8.18
C ALA A 239 -4.09 -17.72 9.22
N THR A 240 -2.90 -18.16 8.80
CA THR A 240 -1.86 -18.66 9.71
C THR A 240 -1.21 -17.54 10.53
N ILE A 241 -0.97 -16.37 9.93
CA ILE A 241 -0.27 -15.27 10.60
C ILE A 241 -1.23 -14.46 11.48
N LEU A 242 -2.45 -14.19 11.00
CA LEU A 242 -3.40 -13.28 11.65
C LEU A 242 -4.31 -13.98 12.68
N SER A 243 -4.22 -15.31 12.80
CA SER A 243 -5.00 -16.10 13.78
C SER A 243 -4.63 -15.87 15.26
#